data_53fbcc15bce3da23f8dcc06a736401f1
#
_entry.id   53fbcc15bce3da23f8dcc06a736401f1
#
_cell.length_a   1.000
_cell.length_b   1.000
_cell.length_c   1.000
_cell.angle_alpha   90.00
_cell.angle_beta   90.00
_cell.angle_gamma   90.00
#
_symmetry.space_group_name_H-M   'P 1'
#
loop_
_entity.id
_entity.type
_entity.pdbx_description
1 polymer ?
#
loop_
_entity_poly.entity_id
_entity_poly.type
_entity_poly.pdbx_seq_one_letter_code
_entity_poly.pdbx_strand_id
1 'polypeptide(L)'
;IQLHPLTCTAFNADFDGDQMAVHLPLGPAAILEAQILMLASHNILNPANGSPITVPSQDMVLGLYYMTKPKRNLPGDPVMGEGMTFYSAEEVTIAFNERRVELGAVVKVRARVENEQGELVTKLIETSVGRVLFNKVVPETVGYINELLTKKALRDIIARILTKTDVPTTAKFLDDIKNLGYSTAFRGGLSFSLGDITVPEAKESLIKEANEEVEAILGNYNMGLITNNERYNQVIDVWTNTNARLTQAAMSQLINDRQGFNPIYMMLDSGARGSKEQIRQLSGMRGLMAKPQKSGSGGGEIIENPIISNFKEGLSILEYFISTHGARKGLADTALKTANSG
;
A
#
# COMPACT_ATOMS: atom_id res chain seq x y z
N ILE A 1 23.22 -19.53 3.43
CA ILE A 1 21.87 -19.80 2.90
C ILE A 1 21.09 -18.49 2.96
N GLN A 2 20.35 -18.17 1.91
CA GLN A 2 19.51 -16.98 1.83
C GLN A 2 18.05 -17.39 1.66
N LEU A 3 17.16 -16.71 2.34
CA LEU A 3 15.73 -16.90 2.19
C LEU A 3 15.20 -16.07 1.02
N HIS A 4 14.41 -16.68 0.14
CA HIS A 4 13.81 -15.99 -0.99
C HIS A 4 12.73 -15.00 -0.50
N PRO A 5 12.74 -13.73 -0.91
CA PRO A 5 11.82 -12.71 -0.36
C PRO A 5 10.33 -13.03 -0.53
N LEU A 6 9.93 -13.71 -1.60
CA LEU A 6 8.52 -14.07 -1.82
C LEU A 6 8.01 -15.15 -0.86
N THR A 7 8.89 -15.87 -0.19
CA THR A 7 8.51 -16.90 0.80
C THR A 7 8.35 -16.35 2.22
N CYS A 8 8.76 -15.11 2.47
CA CYS A 8 8.67 -14.48 3.79
C CYS A 8 7.25 -14.49 4.37
N THR A 9 6.24 -14.26 3.53
CA THR A 9 4.84 -14.27 3.98
C THR A 9 4.40 -15.65 4.47
N ALA A 10 4.81 -16.72 3.78
CA ALA A 10 4.47 -18.10 4.16
C ALA A 10 5.15 -18.53 5.46
N PHE A 11 6.41 -18.13 5.67
CA PHE A 11 7.15 -18.37 6.91
C PHE A 11 6.82 -17.40 8.03
N ASN A 12 6.07 -16.32 7.74
CA ASN A 12 5.88 -15.19 8.64
C ASN A 12 7.22 -14.65 9.17
N ALA A 13 8.22 -14.58 8.29
CA ALA A 13 9.59 -14.18 8.60
C ALA A 13 9.87 -12.76 8.15
N ASP A 14 10.62 -12.03 8.96
CA ASP A 14 11.24 -10.77 8.58
C ASP A 14 12.77 -10.84 8.84
N PHE A 15 13.49 -9.77 8.55
CA PHE A 15 14.96 -9.75 8.63
C PHE A 15 15.48 -8.92 9.81
N ASP A 16 14.73 -8.90 10.91
CA ASP A 16 15.07 -8.18 12.14
C ASP A 16 15.84 -9.01 13.19
N GLY A 17 16.18 -10.25 12.84
CA GLY A 17 16.92 -11.17 13.72
C GLY A 17 16.24 -12.52 13.93
N ASP A 18 15.27 -12.86 13.09
CA ASP A 18 14.58 -14.16 13.13
C ASP A 18 15.57 -15.32 12.96
N GLN A 19 15.35 -16.40 13.72
CA GLN A 19 16.11 -17.62 13.63
C GLN A 19 15.33 -18.70 12.90
N MET A 20 16.00 -19.44 12.01
CA MET A 20 15.46 -20.58 11.30
C MET A 20 16.39 -21.77 11.39
N ALA A 21 15.83 -22.98 11.49
CA ALA A 21 16.58 -24.23 11.41
C ALA A 21 16.72 -24.68 9.96
N VAL A 22 17.86 -25.30 9.63
CA VAL A 22 18.12 -25.92 8.34
C VAL A 22 18.25 -27.41 8.55
N HIS A 23 17.50 -28.20 7.76
CA HIS A 23 17.49 -29.65 7.82
C HIS A 23 17.88 -30.23 6.46
N LEU A 24 18.70 -31.29 6.49
CA LEU A 24 19.05 -32.06 5.32
C LEU A 24 18.23 -33.36 5.32
N PRO A 25 17.36 -33.62 4.32
CA PRO A 25 16.67 -34.88 4.18
C PRO A 25 17.67 -36.01 3.90
N LEU A 26 17.65 -37.10 4.69
CA LEU A 26 18.67 -38.18 4.59
C LEU A 26 18.17 -39.41 3.82
N GLY A 27 16.86 -39.66 3.80
CA GLY A 27 16.31 -40.87 3.16
C GLY A 27 15.59 -40.56 1.85
N PRO A 28 15.47 -41.53 0.90
CA PRO A 28 14.75 -41.30 -0.35
C PRO A 28 13.30 -40.88 -0.18
N ALA A 29 12.61 -41.40 0.81
CA ALA A 29 11.23 -41.01 1.14
C ALA A 29 11.16 -39.56 1.61
N ALA A 30 12.07 -39.13 2.50
CA ALA A 30 12.12 -37.74 2.99
C ALA A 30 12.51 -36.76 1.88
N ILE A 31 13.39 -37.13 0.98
CA ILE A 31 13.76 -36.31 -0.19
C ILE A 31 12.56 -36.14 -1.11
N LEU A 32 11.82 -37.22 -1.40
CA LEU A 32 10.64 -37.15 -2.25
C LEU A 32 9.52 -36.30 -1.63
N GLU A 33 9.29 -36.46 -0.33
CA GLU A 33 8.32 -35.66 0.41
C GLU A 33 8.69 -34.16 0.39
N ALA A 34 9.95 -33.83 0.61
CA ALA A 34 10.45 -32.45 0.53
C ALA A 34 10.27 -31.86 -0.88
N GLN A 35 10.52 -32.62 -1.95
CA GLN A 35 10.36 -32.17 -3.32
C GLN A 35 8.88 -31.97 -3.71
N ILE A 36 8.00 -32.88 -3.31
CA ILE A 36 6.59 -32.85 -3.74
C ILE A 36 5.77 -31.89 -2.87
N LEU A 37 5.95 -31.91 -1.55
CA LEU A 37 5.09 -31.21 -0.61
C LEU A 37 5.68 -29.89 -0.09
N MET A 38 7.01 -29.77 0.03
CA MET A 38 7.64 -28.63 0.72
C MET A 38 8.28 -27.61 -0.23
N LEU A 39 8.52 -27.96 -1.48
CA LEU A 39 9.18 -27.05 -2.42
C LEU A 39 8.34 -25.77 -2.63
N ALA A 40 8.96 -24.61 -2.39
CA ALA A 40 8.26 -23.32 -2.40
C ALA A 40 7.59 -23.00 -3.75
N SER A 41 8.17 -23.41 -4.88
CA SER A 41 7.57 -23.25 -6.21
C SER A 41 6.26 -24.01 -6.40
N HIS A 42 6.04 -25.09 -5.64
CA HIS A 42 4.78 -25.85 -5.65
C HIS A 42 3.74 -25.30 -4.67
N ASN A 43 4.14 -24.45 -3.73
CA ASN A 43 3.28 -23.88 -2.69
C ASN A 43 2.97 -22.38 -2.96
N ILE A 44 2.56 -22.06 -4.17
CA ILE A 44 2.21 -20.68 -4.57
C ILE A 44 0.87 -20.25 -3.94
N LEU A 45 -0.06 -21.19 -3.75
CA LEU A 45 -1.40 -20.92 -3.23
C LEU A 45 -1.49 -21.16 -1.73
N ASN A 46 -2.26 -20.29 -1.07
CA ASN A 46 -2.60 -20.45 0.33
C ASN A 46 -3.64 -21.59 0.49
N PRO A 47 -3.38 -22.62 1.29
CA PRO A 47 -4.31 -23.73 1.49
C PRO A 47 -5.62 -23.32 2.16
N ALA A 48 -5.67 -22.19 2.88
CA ALA A 48 -6.87 -21.75 3.58
C ALA A 48 -7.95 -21.21 2.64
N ASN A 49 -7.56 -20.48 1.58
CA ASN A 49 -8.50 -19.77 0.69
C ASN A 49 -8.18 -19.87 -0.80
N GLY A 50 -7.12 -20.59 -1.19
CA GLY A 50 -6.71 -20.76 -2.59
C GLY A 50 -6.17 -19.49 -3.25
N SER A 51 -5.97 -18.39 -2.54
CA SER A 51 -5.36 -17.18 -3.11
C SER A 51 -3.83 -17.31 -3.15
N PRO A 52 -3.14 -16.65 -4.10
CA PRO A 52 -1.68 -16.63 -4.11
C PRO A 52 -1.11 -16.06 -2.81
N ILE A 53 -0.17 -16.79 -2.19
CA ILE A 53 0.56 -16.36 -0.99
C ILE A 53 1.91 -15.74 -1.35
N THR A 54 2.55 -16.21 -2.43
CA THR A 54 3.81 -15.70 -2.95
C THR A 54 3.58 -14.46 -3.81
N VAL A 55 3.22 -13.36 -3.15
CA VAL A 55 2.92 -12.08 -3.82
C VAL A 55 4.04 -11.09 -3.50
N PRO A 56 4.48 -10.27 -4.49
CA PRO A 56 5.42 -9.18 -4.22
C PRO A 56 4.95 -8.29 -3.07
N SER A 57 5.90 -7.79 -2.30
CA SER A 57 5.65 -6.91 -1.14
C SER A 57 6.67 -5.77 -1.10
N GLN A 58 6.37 -4.74 -0.30
CA GLN A 58 7.26 -3.61 -0.01
C GLN A 58 7.89 -3.01 -1.29
N ASP A 59 9.22 -2.99 -1.41
CA ASP A 59 9.94 -2.34 -2.52
C ASP A 59 9.67 -2.98 -3.87
N MET A 60 9.35 -4.28 -3.93
CA MET A 60 8.95 -4.93 -5.17
C MET A 60 7.66 -4.32 -5.72
N VAL A 61 6.66 -4.13 -4.85
CA VAL A 61 5.38 -3.52 -5.23
C VAL A 61 5.57 -2.06 -5.59
N LEU A 62 6.34 -1.31 -4.79
CA LEU A 62 6.59 0.11 -5.01
C LEU A 62 7.30 0.35 -6.35
N GLY A 63 8.32 -0.46 -6.67
CA GLY A 63 9.03 -0.38 -7.95
C GLY A 63 8.13 -0.67 -9.15
N LEU A 64 7.32 -1.73 -9.08
CA LEU A 64 6.38 -2.07 -10.15
C LEU A 64 5.26 -1.02 -10.30
N TYR A 65 4.78 -0.47 -9.20
CA TYR A 65 3.81 0.61 -9.20
C TYR A 65 4.38 1.87 -9.85
N TYR A 66 5.57 2.31 -9.43
CA TYR A 66 6.26 3.46 -10.02
C TYR A 66 6.48 3.28 -11.53
N MET A 67 6.89 2.09 -11.95
CA MET A 67 7.10 1.74 -13.35
C MET A 67 5.84 1.89 -14.19
N THR A 68 4.69 1.46 -13.68
CA THR A 68 3.44 1.39 -14.45
C THR A 68 2.53 2.60 -14.31
N LYS A 69 2.92 3.57 -13.44
CA LYS A 69 2.19 4.82 -13.27
C LYS A 69 2.43 5.76 -14.44
N PRO A 70 1.37 6.20 -15.14
CA PRO A 70 1.53 7.15 -16.24
C PRO A 70 1.83 8.54 -15.70
N LYS A 71 2.73 9.26 -16.37
CA LYS A 71 3.02 10.68 -16.19
C LYS A 71 2.61 11.43 -17.44
N ARG A 72 1.90 12.54 -17.30
CA ARG A 72 1.44 13.37 -18.41
C ARG A 72 2.19 14.71 -18.43
N ASN A 73 2.29 15.32 -19.60
CA ASN A 73 2.83 16.65 -19.74
C ASN A 73 2.06 17.69 -18.93
N LEU A 74 2.77 18.46 -18.14
CA LEU A 74 2.25 19.67 -17.50
C LEU A 74 3.05 20.89 -17.93
N PRO A 75 2.47 22.09 -17.88
CA PRO A 75 3.22 23.33 -18.08
C PRO A 75 4.36 23.41 -17.03
N GLY A 76 5.60 23.36 -17.50
CA GLY A 76 6.79 23.38 -16.65
C GLY A 76 7.38 22.00 -16.27
N ASP A 77 6.70 20.90 -16.57
CA ASP A 77 7.21 19.53 -16.34
C ASP A 77 6.92 18.65 -17.60
N PRO A 78 7.64 18.86 -18.70
CA PRO A 78 7.44 18.10 -19.92
C PRO A 78 7.94 16.66 -19.75
N VAL A 79 7.17 15.69 -20.22
CA VAL A 79 7.53 14.27 -20.23
C VAL A 79 8.11 13.91 -21.59
N MET A 80 9.34 13.43 -21.58
CA MET A 80 10.04 13.10 -22.83
C MET A 80 9.39 11.90 -23.51
N GLY A 81 8.98 12.08 -24.78
CA GLY A 81 8.43 11.01 -25.62
C GLY A 81 6.93 10.75 -25.46
N GLU A 82 6.17 11.60 -24.76
CA GLU A 82 4.71 11.47 -24.71
C GLU A 82 4.08 11.58 -26.10
N GLY A 83 3.12 10.68 -26.39
CA GLY A 83 2.37 10.65 -27.65
C GLY A 83 3.09 9.95 -28.81
N MET A 84 4.32 9.51 -28.65
CA MET A 84 5.04 8.76 -29.69
C MET A 84 4.34 7.43 -29.99
N THR A 85 4.42 7.02 -31.25
CA THR A 85 3.85 5.76 -31.73
C THR A 85 4.97 4.80 -32.12
N PHE A 86 4.91 3.57 -31.61
CA PHE A 86 5.90 2.53 -31.84
C PHE A 86 5.24 1.30 -32.49
N TYR A 87 6.00 0.62 -33.32
CA TYR A 87 5.52 -0.59 -34.00
C TYR A 87 5.57 -1.83 -33.11
N SER A 88 6.56 -1.92 -32.22
CA SER A 88 6.74 -3.09 -31.34
C SER A 88 7.24 -2.71 -29.94
N ALA A 89 7.17 -3.66 -29.01
CA ALA A 89 7.72 -3.51 -27.67
C ALA A 89 9.25 -3.40 -27.63
N GLU A 90 9.94 -4.01 -28.62
CA GLU A 90 11.38 -3.91 -28.77
C GLU A 90 11.79 -2.48 -29.12
N GLU A 91 11.08 -1.83 -30.04
CA GLU A 91 11.33 -0.45 -30.42
C GLU A 91 11.20 0.52 -29.24
N VAL A 92 10.16 0.33 -28.40
CA VAL A 92 10.01 1.09 -27.14
C VAL A 92 11.21 0.87 -26.22
N THR A 93 11.71 -0.36 -26.12
CA THR A 93 12.86 -0.67 -25.27
C THR A 93 14.13 -0.01 -25.75
N ILE A 94 14.36 0.02 -27.06
CA ILE A 94 15.50 0.71 -27.66
C ILE A 94 15.40 2.21 -27.36
N ALA A 95 14.23 2.82 -27.62
CA ALA A 95 13.98 4.23 -27.34
C ALA A 95 14.17 4.57 -25.85
N PHE A 96 13.76 3.69 -24.94
CA PHE A 96 13.97 3.87 -23.50
C PHE A 96 15.46 3.78 -23.13
N ASN A 97 16.19 2.82 -23.66
CA ASN A 97 17.63 2.67 -23.40
C ASN A 97 18.43 3.84 -23.96
N GLU A 98 18.02 4.39 -25.10
CA GLU A 98 18.59 5.61 -25.70
C GLU A 98 18.14 6.90 -24.99
N ARG A 99 17.33 6.80 -23.92
CA ARG A 99 16.79 7.95 -23.18
C ARG A 99 15.96 8.90 -24.03
N ARG A 100 15.28 8.41 -25.06
CA ARG A 100 14.37 9.20 -25.90
C ARG A 100 12.97 9.27 -25.32
N VAL A 101 12.62 8.35 -24.44
CA VAL A 101 11.32 8.29 -23.74
C VAL A 101 11.52 8.05 -22.26
N GLU A 102 10.69 8.66 -21.44
CA GLU A 102 10.65 8.42 -20.00
C GLU A 102 9.78 7.22 -19.66
N LEU A 103 10.00 6.63 -18.45
CA LEU A 103 9.30 5.45 -17.97
C LEU A 103 7.78 5.65 -17.88
N GLY A 104 7.35 6.83 -17.40
CA GLY A 104 5.95 7.20 -17.24
C GLY A 104 5.28 7.75 -18.50
N ALA A 105 6.04 7.97 -19.59
CA ALA A 105 5.50 8.55 -20.82
C ALA A 105 4.38 7.69 -21.42
N VAL A 106 3.28 8.32 -21.79
CA VAL A 106 2.15 7.68 -22.46
C VAL A 106 2.44 7.61 -23.97
N VAL A 107 2.45 6.39 -24.50
CA VAL A 107 2.81 6.09 -25.89
C VAL A 107 1.77 5.17 -26.54
N LYS A 108 1.76 5.09 -27.86
CA LYS A 108 0.92 4.16 -28.62
C LYS A 108 1.76 3.02 -29.17
N VAL A 109 1.38 1.79 -28.84
CA VAL A 109 2.13 0.57 -29.23
C VAL A 109 1.16 -0.48 -29.78
N ARG A 110 1.61 -1.25 -30.76
CA ARG A 110 0.91 -2.47 -31.16
C ARG A 110 1.17 -3.58 -30.14
N ALA A 111 0.08 -4.10 -29.55
CA ALA A 111 0.16 -5.18 -28.59
C ALA A 111 -0.94 -6.23 -28.84
N ARG A 112 -0.68 -7.47 -28.37
CA ARG A 112 -1.65 -8.56 -28.39
C ARG A 112 -2.56 -8.43 -27.17
N VAL A 113 -3.80 -8.00 -27.40
CA VAL A 113 -4.83 -7.80 -26.36
C VAL A 113 -5.89 -8.88 -26.48
N GLU A 114 -6.33 -9.43 -25.37
CA GLU A 114 -7.45 -10.40 -25.34
C GLU A 114 -8.78 -9.69 -25.68
N ASN A 115 -9.51 -10.22 -26.66
CA ASN A 115 -10.85 -9.76 -27.01
C ASN A 115 -11.89 -10.26 -26.00
N GLU A 116 -13.11 -9.74 -26.06
CA GLU A 116 -14.26 -10.24 -25.27
C GLU A 116 -14.56 -11.74 -25.51
N GLN A 117 -14.08 -12.28 -26.62
CA GLN A 117 -14.21 -13.70 -26.99
C GLN A 117 -13.03 -14.57 -26.49
N GLY A 118 -12.05 -13.99 -25.79
CA GLY A 118 -10.86 -14.70 -25.29
C GLY A 118 -9.75 -14.90 -26.33
N GLU A 119 -9.85 -14.29 -27.53
CA GLU A 119 -8.83 -14.40 -28.56
C GLU A 119 -7.82 -13.26 -28.49
N LEU A 120 -6.55 -13.55 -28.74
CA LEU A 120 -5.46 -12.58 -28.77
C LEU A 120 -5.42 -11.85 -30.13
N VAL A 121 -5.84 -10.60 -30.15
CA VAL A 121 -5.83 -9.75 -31.36
C VAL A 121 -4.81 -8.65 -31.21
N THR A 122 -4.04 -8.39 -32.28
CA THR A 122 -3.09 -7.28 -32.33
C THR A 122 -3.83 -5.96 -32.57
N LYS A 123 -3.79 -5.06 -31.59
CA LYS A 123 -4.39 -3.72 -31.67
C LYS A 123 -3.35 -2.65 -31.31
N LEU A 124 -3.55 -1.45 -31.84
CA LEU A 124 -2.83 -0.26 -31.39
C LEU A 124 -3.47 0.20 -30.07
N ILE A 125 -2.72 0.20 -28.99
CA ILE A 125 -3.20 0.59 -27.66
C ILE A 125 -2.39 1.79 -27.14
N GLU A 126 -3.06 2.61 -26.34
CA GLU A 126 -2.41 3.66 -25.55
C GLU A 126 -2.00 3.08 -24.20
N THR A 127 -0.72 3.22 -23.88
CA THR A 127 -0.10 2.62 -22.68
C THR A 127 1.10 3.45 -22.23
N SER A 128 1.68 3.14 -21.06
CA SER A 128 2.94 3.74 -20.64
C SER A 128 4.14 2.89 -21.05
N VAL A 129 5.30 3.55 -21.25
CA VAL A 129 6.57 2.85 -21.54
C VAL A 129 6.86 1.78 -20.48
N GLY A 130 6.64 2.09 -19.19
CA GLY A 130 6.85 1.12 -18.12
C GLY A 130 5.95 -0.10 -18.20
N ARG A 131 4.68 0.05 -18.62
CA ARG A 131 3.79 -1.11 -18.84
C ARG A 131 4.26 -1.98 -20.00
N VAL A 132 4.82 -1.39 -21.05
CA VAL A 132 5.43 -2.16 -22.15
C VAL A 132 6.60 -2.99 -21.65
N LEU A 133 7.48 -2.40 -20.83
CA LEU A 133 8.61 -3.10 -20.23
C LEU A 133 8.17 -4.22 -19.27
N PHE A 134 7.12 -4.00 -18.50
CA PHE A 134 6.53 -5.02 -17.63
C PHE A 134 5.98 -6.20 -18.43
N ASN A 135 5.27 -5.94 -19.52
CA ASN A 135 4.68 -6.99 -20.36
C ASN A 135 5.69 -7.89 -21.07
N LYS A 136 6.97 -7.53 -21.11
CA LYS A 136 8.04 -8.43 -21.56
C LYS A 136 8.27 -9.64 -20.66
N VAL A 137 7.97 -9.47 -19.39
CA VAL A 137 8.11 -10.52 -18.37
C VAL A 137 6.86 -11.39 -18.29
N VAL A 138 5.71 -10.84 -18.69
CA VAL A 138 4.42 -11.53 -18.68
C VAL A 138 4.39 -12.63 -19.76
N PRO A 139 3.97 -13.87 -19.44
CA PRO A 139 3.79 -14.93 -20.44
C PRO A 139 2.79 -14.53 -21.53
N GLU A 140 3.09 -14.79 -22.80
CA GLU A 140 2.25 -14.38 -23.94
C GLU A 140 0.81 -14.91 -23.88
N THR A 141 0.61 -16.05 -23.23
CA THR A 141 -0.71 -16.69 -23.07
C THR A 141 -1.72 -15.89 -22.25
N VAL A 142 -1.24 -14.94 -21.44
CA VAL A 142 -2.09 -14.13 -20.53
C VAL A 142 -2.65 -12.89 -21.23
N GLY A 143 -2.01 -12.45 -22.32
CA GLY A 143 -2.34 -11.24 -23.02
C GLY A 143 -1.69 -9.99 -22.38
N TYR A 144 -1.90 -8.83 -23.00
CA TYR A 144 -1.30 -7.57 -22.57
C TYR A 144 -2.00 -6.99 -21.32
N ILE A 145 -1.22 -6.67 -20.31
CA ILE A 145 -1.69 -6.06 -19.04
C ILE A 145 -1.48 -4.55 -19.13
N ASN A 146 -2.57 -3.78 -19.14
CA ASN A 146 -2.57 -2.31 -19.23
C ASN A 146 -3.22 -1.64 -18.03
N GLU A 147 -2.81 -2.03 -16.83
CA GLU A 147 -3.31 -1.49 -15.57
C GLU A 147 -2.18 -1.01 -14.66
N LEU A 148 -2.52 -0.21 -13.64
CA LEU A 148 -1.59 0.22 -12.61
C LEU A 148 -1.33 -0.93 -11.64
N LEU A 149 -0.06 -1.30 -11.45
CA LEU A 149 0.31 -2.46 -10.64
C LEU A 149 0.30 -2.13 -9.15
N THR A 150 -0.83 -2.32 -8.52
CA THR A 150 -0.97 -2.33 -7.06
C THR A 150 -0.75 -3.75 -6.53
N LYS A 151 -0.56 -3.89 -5.21
CA LYS A 151 -0.44 -5.21 -4.56
C LYS A 151 -1.64 -6.12 -4.85
N LYS A 152 -2.85 -5.54 -4.94
CA LYS A 152 -4.08 -6.27 -5.30
C LYS A 152 -4.04 -6.72 -6.76
N ALA A 153 -3.74 -5.80 -7.69
CA ALA A 153 -3.64 -6.12 -9.11
C ALA A 153 -2.59 -7.21 -9.38
N LEU A 154 -1.43 -7.13 -8.72
CA LEU A 154 -0.39 -8.17 -8.83
C LEU A 154 -0.87 -9.55 -8.36
N ARG A 155 -1.63 -9.61 -7.27
CA ARG A 155 -2.23 -10.87 -6.80
C ARG A 155 -3.18 -11.46 -7.83
N ASP A 156 -4.03 -10.65 -8.42
CA ASP A 156 -5.01 -11.07 -9.43
C ASP A 156 -4.30 -11.51 -10.72
N ILE A 157 -3.22 -10.83 -11.11
CA ILE A 157 -2.38 -11.21 -12.26
C ILE A 157 -1.70 -12.56 -12.01
N ILE A 158 -1.12 -12.78 -10.84
CA ILE A 158 -0.46 -14.06 -10.48
C ILE A 158 -1.47 -15.20 -10.51
N ALA A 159 -2.68 -15.00 -9.97
CA ALA A 159 -3.75 -15.99 -10.02
C ALA A 159 -4.14 -16.32 -11.48
N ARG A 160 -4.26 -15.30 -12.35
CA ARG A 160 -4.55 -15.46 -13.78
C ARG A 160 -3.45 -16.21 -14.52
N ILE A 161 -2.19 -15.90 -14.23
CA ILE A 161 -1.03 -16.61 -14.84
C ILE A 161 -1.05 -18.07 -14.42
N LEU A 162 -1.20 -18.36 -13.13
CA LEU A 162 -1.23 -19.74 -12.63
C LEU A 162 -2.38 -20.55 -13.22
N THR A 163 -3.51 -19.92 -13.55
CA THR A 163 -4.66 -20.59 -14.17
C THR A 163 -4.45 -20.86 -15.67
N LYS A 164 -3.75 -19.94 -16.38
CA LYS A 164 -3.53 -20.03 -17.84
C LYS A 164 -2.22 -20.74 -18.22
N THR A 165 -1.31 -20.91 -17.26
CA THR A 165 0.01 -21.52 -17.47
C THR A 165 0.29 -22.62 -16.44
N ASP A 166 1.50 -23.12 -16.40
CA ASP A 166 2.00 -24.12 -15.45
C ASP A 166 2.75 -23.49 -14.27
N VAL A 167 2.97 -24.28 -13.22
CA VAL A 167 3.68 -23.87 -12.00
C VAL A 167 5.11 -23.38 -12.27
N PRO A 168 5.96 -24.08 -13.08
CA PRO A 168 7.31 -23.60 -13.38
C PRO A 168 7.34 -22.24 -14.07
N THR A 169 6.44 -22.00 -15.04
CA THR A 169 6.32 -20.69 -15.72
C THR A 169 5.90 -19.60 -14.77
N THR A 170 4.94 -19.89 -13.87
CA THR A 170 4.52 -18.94 -12.83
C THR A 170 5.66 -18.64 -11.85
N ALA A 171 6.44 -19.64 -11.44
CA ALA A 171 7.59 -19.45 -10.56
C ALA A 171 8.67 -18.56 -11.21
N LYS A 172 8.97 -18.79 -12.50
CA LYS A 172 9.87 -17.93 -13.26
C LYS A 172 9.36 -16.51 -13.37
N PHE A 173 8.07 -16.32 -13.67
CA PHE A 173 7.45 -15.00 -13.69
C PHE A 173 7.59 -14.28 -12.34
N LEU A 174 7.39 -14.98 -11.22
CA LEU A 174 7.56 -14.44 -9.89
C LEU A 174 9.00 -13.98 -9.62
N ASP A 175 10.00 -14.73 -10.06
CA ASP A 175 11.40 -14.35 -9.97
C ASP A 175 11.72 -13.11 -10.82
N ASP A 176 11.20 -13.07 -12.03
CA ASP A 176 11.43 -11.98 -12.96
C ASP A 176 10.78 -10.67 -12.46
N ILE A 177 9.54 -10.71 -11.95
CA ILE A 177 8.90 -9.51 -11.37
C ILE A 177 9.56 -9.04 -10.08
N LYS A 178 10.07 -9.96 -9.25
CA LYS A 178 10.87 -9.61 -8.08
C LYS A 178 12.10 -8.80 -8.49
N ASN A 179 12.87 -9.29 -9.44
CA ASN A 179 14.09 -8.64 -9.92
C ASN A 179 13.77 -7.30 -10.60
N LEU A 180 12.71 -7.26 -11.42
CA LEU A 180 12.24 -6.05 -12.08
C LEU A 180 11.80 -4.99 -11.05
N GLY A 181 11.03 -5.40 -10.04
CA GLY A 181 10.55 -4.51 -8.97
C GLY A 181 11.70 -3.88 -8.19
N TYR A 182 12.66 -4.67 -7.73
CA TYR A 182 13.82 -4.16 -7.00
C TYR A 182 14.70 -3.25 -7.87
N SER A 183 14.98 -3.65 -9.11
CA SER A 183 15.82 -2.83 -10.01
C SER A 183 15.15 -1.50 -10.35
N THR A 184 13.82 -1.48 -10.49
CA THR A 184 13.07 -0.27 -10.78
C THR A 184 12.98 0.64 -9.55
N ALA A 185 12.74 0.09 -8.36
CA ALA A 185 12.74 0.85 -7.12
C ALA A 185 14.10 1.52 -6.86
N PHE A 186 15.18 0.79 -7.09
CA PHE A 186 16.55 1.31 -6.96
C PHE A 186 16.82 2.42 -7.98
N ARG A 187 16.52 2.22 -9.26
CA ARG A 187 16.73 3.24 -10.32
C ARG A 187 15.84 4.46 -10.14
N GLY A 188 14.62 4.27 -9.64
CA GLY A 188 13.69 5.35 -9.35
C GLY A 188 14.12 6.25 -8.19
N GLY A 189 15.06 5.80 -7.35
CA GLY A 189 15.54 6.54 -6.18
C GLY A 189 14.40 6.89 -5.23
N LEU A 190 13.46 5.97 -5.02
CA LEU A 190 12.24 6.19 -4.26
C LEU A 190 12.57 6.35 -2.77
N SER A 191 12.52 7.57 -2.29
CA SER A 191 12.74 7.93 -0.89
C SER A 191 11.70 8.97 -0.45
N PHE A 192 11.52 9.13 0.85
CA PHE A 192 10.60 10.11 1.42
C PHE A 192 11.22 10.83 2.61
N SER A 193 10.73 12.01 2.88
CA SER A 193 11.14 12.85 4.00
C SER A 193 9.93 13.43 4.73
N LEU A 194 10.15 14.07 5.87
CA LEU A 194 9.11 14.83 6.56
C LEU A 194 8.55 15.98 5.71
N GLY A 195 9.33 16.48 4.73
CA GLY A 195 8.88 17.51 3.79
C GLY A 195 7.78 17.03 2.84
N ASP A 196 7.75 15.74 2.52
CA ASP A 196 6.74 15.16 1.62
C ASP A 196 5.37 14.94 2.29
N ILE A 197 5.32 15.08 3.64
CA ILE A 197 4.06 15.08 4.39
C ILE A 197 3.50 16.51 4.34
N THR A 198 2.39 16.69 3.64
CA THR A 198 1.69 17.98 3.56
C THR A 198 0.57 18.04 4.59
N VAL A 199 0.49 19.12 5.36
CA VAL A 199 -0.63 19.38 6.26
C VAL A 199 -1.70 20.13 5.47
N PRO A 200 -2.97 19.70 5.50
CA PRO A 200 -4.03 20.39 4.78
C PRO A 200 -4.25 21.81 5.26
N GLU A 201 -4.35 22.76 4.33
CA GLU A 201 -4.64 24.17 4.67
C GLU A 201 -6.01 24.33 5.35
N ALA A 202 -6.95 23.45 5.02
CA ALA A 202 -8.28 23.43 5.63
C ALA A 202 -8.29 22.98 7.11
N LYS A 203 -7.15 22.55 7.68
CA LYS A 203 -7.10 22.02 9.05
C LYS A 203 -7.60 23.04 10.08
N GLU A 204 -7.09 24.25 10.04
CA GLU A 204 -7.44 25.29 11.02
C GLU A 204 -8.92 25.66 10.97
N SER A 205 -9.48 25.81 9.77
CA SER A 205 -10.90 26.12 9.59
C SER A 205 -11.82 25.01 10.09
N LEU A 206 -11.50 23.75 9.79
CA LEU A 206 -12.28 22.60 10.26
C LEU A 206 -12.23 22.43 11.77
N ILE A 207 -11.09 22.68 12.39
CA ILE A 207 -10.94 22.62 13.85
C ILE A 207 -11.74 23.75 14.52
N LYS A 208 -11.75 24.94 13.91
CA LYS A 208 -12.51 26.08 14.43
C LYS A 208 -14.02 25.80 14.38
N GLU A 209 -14.54 25.31 13.25
CA GLU A 209 -15.94 24.86 13.14
C GLU A 209 -16.29 23.84 14.22
N ALA A 210 -15.46 22.83 14.41
CA ALA A 210 -15.70 21.80 15.41
C ALA A 210 -15.72 22.34 16.84
N ASN A 211 -14.84 23.28 17.17
CA ASN A 211 -14.85 23.92 18.49
C ASN A 211 -16.12 24.75 18.72
N GLU A 212 -16.59 25.49 17.71
CA GLU A 212 -17.84 26.28 17.80
C GLU A 212 -19.06 25.35 18.00
N GLU A 213 -19.11 24.19 17.31
CA GLU A 213 -20.15 23.18 17.51
C GLU A 213 -20.10 22.58 18.93
N VAL A 214 -18.90 22.24 19.42
CA VAL A 214 -18.72 21.70 20.78
C VAL A 214 -19.14 22.74 21.84
N GLU A 215 -18.81 24.01 21.67
CA GLU A 215 -19.26 25.09 22.58
C GLU A 215 -20.80 25.24 22.60
N ALA A 216 -21.46 25.11 21.45
CA ALA A 216 -22.92 25.12 21.37
C ALA A 216 -23.54 23.90 22.12
N ILE A 217 -22.96 22.71 21.99
CA ILE A 217 -23.40 21.52 22.73
C ILE A 217 -23.22 21.71 24.24
N LEU A 218 -22.09 22.25 24.67
CA LEU A 218 -21.84 22.59 26.07
C LEU A 218 -22.82 23.63 26.59
N GLY A 219 -23.17 24.63 25.78
CA GLY A 219 -24.19 25.61 26.07
C GLY A 219 -25.58 24.99 26.32
N ASN A 220 -26.00 24.05 25.46
CA ASN A 220 -27.25 23.32 25.61
C ASN A 220 -27.27 22.46 26.88
N TYR A 221 -26.14 21.82 27.19
CA TYR A 221 -26.00 21.07 28.45
C TYR A 221 -26.12 21.96 29.68
N ASN A 222 -25.45 23.12 29.70
CA ASN A 222 -25.50 24.04 30.81
C ASN A 222 -26.89 24.65 31.01
N MET A 223 -27.68 24.76 29.94
CA MET A 223 -29.09 25.18 30.00
C MET A 223 -30.03 24.03 30.43
N GLY A 224 -29.51 22.82 30.61
CA GLY A 224 -30.31 21.65 31.02
C GLY A 224 -31.17 21.04 29.91
N LEU A 225 -30.89 21.35 28.63
CA LEU A 225 -31.67 20.88 27.49
C LEU A 225 -31.29 19.44 27.09
N ILE A 226 -30.08 19.00 27.41
CA ILE A 226 -29.55 17.68 27.09
C ILE A 226 -28.93 17.00 28.31
N THR A 227 -28.94 15.69 28.33
CA THR A 227 -28.29 14.88 29.38
C THR A 227 -26.76 14.80 29.18
N ASN A 228 -26.02 14.41 30.23
CA ASN A 228 -24.57 14.25 30.13
C ASN A 228 -24.16 13.18 29.11
N ASN A 229 -24.92 12.10 28.98
CA ASN A 229 -24.64 11.06 28.00
C ASN A 229 -24.86 11.55 26.57
N GLU A 230 -25.91 12.34 26.34
CA GLU A 230 -26.17 12.95 25.02
C GLU A 230 -25.08 13.95 24.66
N ARG A 231 -24.70 14.81 25.60
CA ARG A 231 -23.57 15.73 25.41
C ARG A 231 -22.30 14.97 25.02
N TYR A 232 -21.95 13.92 25.76
CA TYR A 232 -20.76 13.09 25.51
C TYR A 232 -20.80 12.49 24.11
N ASN A 233 -21.91 11.87 23.70
CA ASN A 233 -22.05 11.27 22.39
C ASN A 233 -21.97 12.33 21.28
N GLN A 234 -22.64 13.46 21.42
CA GLN A 234 -22.62 14.54 20.44
C GLN A 234 -21.19 15.10 20.24
N VAL A 235 -20.44 15.30 21.32
CA VAL A 235 -19.04 15.78 21.24
C VAL A 235 -18.16 14.77 20.50
N ILE A 236 -18.30 13.47 20.77
CA ILE A 236 -17.56 12.42 20.07
C ILE A 236 -17.92 12.40 18.58
N ASP A 237 -19.21 12.52 18.24
CA ASP A 237 -19.68 12.55 16.86
C ASP A 237 -19.10 13.74 16.09
N VAL A 238 -19.08 14.93 16.66
CA VAL A 238 -18.47 16.14 16.06
C VAL A 238 -17.00 15.88 15.74
N TRP A 239 -16.22 15.37 16.71
CA TRP A 239 -14.80 15.13 16.47
C TRP A 239 -14.53 13.97 15.52
N THR A 240 -15.38 12.95 15.51
CA THR A 240 -15.28 11.83 14.54
C THR A 240 -15.53 12.32 13.12
N ASN A 241 -16.57 13.14 12.91
CA ASN A 241 -16.90 13.70 11.62
C ASN A 241 -15.81 14.67 11.13
N THR A 242 -15.32 15.55 12.01
CA THR A 242 -14.23 16.47 11.70
C THR A 242 -12.97 15.75 11.30
N ASN A 243 -12.63 14.67 12.02
CA ASN A 243 -11.49 13.82 11.70
C ASN A 243 -11.63 13.12 10.34
N ALA A 244 -12.84 12.65 9.99
CA ALA A 244 -13.11 12.06 8.68
C ALA A 244 -12.97 13.10 7.55
N ARG A 245 -13.55 14.31 7.71
CA ARG A 245 -13.42 15.44 6.76
C ARG A 245 -11.95 15.83 6.56
N LEU A 246 -11.19 15.95 7.65
CA LEU A 246 -9.77 16.28 7.60
C LEU A 246 -8.93 15.20 6.91
N THR A 247 -9.25 13.93 7.16
CA THR A 247 -8.60 12.80 6.49
C THR A 247 -8.84 12.83 4.97
N GLN A 248 -10.06 13.13 4.56
CA GLN A 248 -10.41 13.25 3.16
C GLN A 248 -9.68 14.43 2.49
N ALA A 249 -9.60 15.58 3.16
CA ALA A 249 -8.85 16.73 2.68
C ALA A 249 -7.35 16.42 2.52
N ALA A 250 -6.74 15.76 3.51
CA ALA A 250 -5.33 15.34 3.45
C ALA A 250 -5.07 14.37 2.30
N MET A 251 -5.94 13.38 2.11
CA MET A 251 -5.81 12.43 1.01
C MET A 251 -5.97 13.11 -0.36
N SER A 252 -6.93 14.01 -0.52
CA SER A 252 -7.12 14.74 -1.77
C SER A 252 -5.92 15.62 -2.12
N GLN A 253 -5.30 16.23 -1.14
CA GLN A 253 -4.08 17.03 -1.33
C GLN A 253 -2.90 16.16 -1.77
N LEU A 254 -2.70 15.00 -1.13
CA LEU A 254 -1.63 14.05 -1.49
C LEU A 254 -1.83 13.47 -2.90
N ILE A 255 -3.06 13.19 -3.31
CA ILE A 255 -3.38 12.69 -4.66
C ILE A 255 -2.98 13.71 -5.73
N ASN A 256 -3.23 15.00 -5.46
CA ASN A 256 -2.98 16.07 -6.42
C ASN A 256 -1.52 16.56 -6.38
N ASP A 257 -0.76 16.24 -5.34
CA ASP A 257 0.63 16.63 -5.23
C ASP A 257 1.48 15.88 -6.27
N ARG A 258 2.27 16.64 -7.06
CA ARG A 258 3.18 16.12 -8.09
C ARG A 258 2.53 15.09 -9.03
N GLN A 259 1.29 15.29 -9.45
CA GLN A 259 0.51 14.33 -10.26
C GLN A 259 0.35 12.95 -9.56
N GLY A 260 0.34 12.91 -8.24
CA GLY A 260 0.30 11.66 -7.46
C GLY A 260 1.65 10.91 -7.41
N PHE A 261 2.76 11.55 -7.77
CA PHE A 261 4.12 11.01 -7.57
C PHE A 261 4.72 11.40 -6.22
N ASN A 262 3.89 11.88 -5.27
CA ASN A 262 4.35 12.01 -3.89
C ASN A 262 4.74 10.62 -3.34
N PRO A 263 5.97 10.43 -2.79
CA PRO A 263 6.44 9.13 -2.34
C PRO A 263 5.54 8.46 -1.31
N ILE A 264 4.96 9.24 -0.41
CA ILE A 264 4.07 8.74 0.66
C ILE A 264 2.75 8.25 0.05
N TYR A 265 2.20 9.02 -0.91
CA TYR A 265 1.00 8.61 -1.63
C TYR A 265 1.26 7.31 -2.44
N MET A 266 2.40 7.23 -3.13
CA MET A 266 2.74 6.02 -3.90
C MET A 266 2.88 4.78 -3.00
N MET A 267 3.48 4.91 -1.81
CA MET A 267 3.59 3.79 -0.86
C MET A 267 2.22 3.32 -0.38
N LEU A 268 1.31 4.25 -0.11
CA LEU A 268 -0.04 3.92 0.34
C LEU A 268 -0.88 3.31 -0.77
N ASP A 269 -0.96 3.97 -1.93
CA ASP A 269 -1.84 3.58 -3.04
C ASP A 269 -1.40 2.26 -3.68
N SER A 270 -0.10 2.02 -3.78
CA SER A 270 0.44 0.74 -4.24
C SER A 270 0.12 -0.43 -3.29
N GLY A 271 -0.17 -0.15 -2.01
CA GLY A 271 -0.28 -1.16 -0.97
C GLY A 271 1.06 -1.76 -0.54
N ALA A 272 2.18 -1.11 -0.87
CA ALA A 272 3.52 -1.53 -0.46
C ALA A 272 3.70 -1.43 1.06
N ARG A 273 3.35 -0.28 1.63
CA ARG A 273 3.43 -0.02 3.07
C ARG A 273 2.52 1.14 3.47
N GLY A 274 2.07 1.11 4.72
CA GLY A 274 1.28 2.19 5.29
C GLY A 274 -0.23 1.98 5.17
N SER A 275 -0.96 2.75 5.96
CA SER A 275 -2.43 2.78 5.94
C SER A 275 -2.92 4.24 5.94
N LYS A 276 -4.17 4.45 5.53
CA LYS A 276 -4.82 5.78 5.58
C LYS A 276 -4.81 6.36 7.00
N GLU A 277 -4.95 5.50 8.01
CA GLU A 277 -4.90 5.88 9.42
C GLU A 277 -3.53 6.44 9.83
N GLN A 278 -2.44 5.85 9.35
CA GLN A 278 -1.09 6.33 9.61
C GLN A 278 -0.85 7.70 8.96
N ILE A 279 -1.32 7.91 7.72
CA ILE A 279 -1.23 9.22 7.06
C ILE A 279 -2.08 10.26 7.78
N ARG A 280 -3.29 9.90 8.24
CA ARG A 280 -4.13 10.78 9.05
C ARG A 280 -3.38 11.28 10.29
N GLN A 281 -2.70 10.41 10.99
CA GLN A 281 -1.94 10.77 12.19
C GLN A 281 -0.67 11.58 11.88
N LEU A 282 -0.10 11.43 10.69
CA LEU A 282 1.08 12.17 10.25
C LEU A 282 0.75 13.59 9.76
N SER A 283 -0.32 13.74 8.99
CA SER A 283 -0.67 15.00 8.29
C SER A 283 -1.94 15.70 8.77
N GLY A 284 -2.88 14.96 9.34
CA GLY A 284 -4.16 15.48 9.81
C GLY A 284 -4.17 15.79 11.31
N MET A 285 -4.88 14.96 12.06
CA MET A 285 -4.91 14.97 13.52
C MET A 285 -4.89 13.54 14.07
N ARG A 286 -4.34 13.35 15.26
CA ARG A 286 -4.36 12.04 15.86
C ARG A 286 -5.77 11.60 16.28
N GLY A 287 -6.60 12.55 16.72
CA GLY A 287 -8.01 12.31 17.01
C GLY A 287 -8.30 11.79 18.42
N LEU A 288 -9.43 11.12 18.57
CA LEU A 288 -9.91 10.62 19.85
C LEU A 288 -9.11 9.40 20.31
N MET A 289 -8.82 9.35 21.62
CA MET A 289 -8.12 8.22 22.27
C MET A 289 -9.05 7.51 23.24
N ALA A 290 -8.92 6.17 23.30
CA ALA A 290 -9.62 5.35 24.27
C ALA A 290 -8.87 5.34 25.61
N LYS A 291 -9.61 5.38 26.72
CA LYS A 291 -9.04 5.15 28.06
C LYS A 291 -8.54 3.70 28.17
N PRO A 292 -7.42 3.44 28.86
CA PRO A 292 -6.99 2.07 29.13
C PRO A 292 -8.04 1.36 29.99
N GLN A 293 -8.52 0.21 29.50
CA GLN A 293 -9.49 -0.61 30.24
C GLN A 293 -8.84 -1.25 31.47
N LYS A 294 -9.51 -1.18 32.62
CA LYS A 294 -9.24 -2.09 33.72
C LYS A 294 -9.87 -3.45 33.37
N SER A 295 -9.14 -4.52 33.65
CA SER A 295 -9.60 -5.90 33.40
C SER A 295 -11.01 -6.10 34.00
N GLY A 296 -12.02 -6.40 33.17
CA GLY A 296 -13.37 -6.75 33.59
C GLY A 296 -14.52 -5.83 33.19
N SER A 297 -14.29 -4.63 32.64
CA SER A 297 -15.38 -3.78 32.14
C SER A 297 -15.43 -3.77 30.62
N GLY A 298 -16.56 -4.14 30.04
CA GLY A 298 -16.78 -4.12 28.61
C GLY A 298 -16.85 -2.70 28.05
N GLY A 299 -16.07 -2.40 27.01
CA GLY A 299 -16.08 -1.15 26.27
C GLY A 299 -15.21 -0.04 26.89
N GLY A 300 -14.07 0.30 26.25
CA GLY A 300 -13.23 1.43 26.70
C GLY A 300 -13.93 2.75 26.47
N GLU A 301 -14.09 3.55 27.52
CA GLU A 301 -14.58 4.92 27.44
C GLU A 301 -13.61 5.76 26.61
N ILE A 302 -14.12 6.55 25.67
CA ILE A 302 -13.33 7.45 24.83
C ILE A 302 -13.07 8.74 25.59
N ILE A 303 -11.87 9.28 25.48
CA ILE A 303 -11.52 10.58 26.05
C ILE A 303 -12.14 11.67 25.15
N GLU A 304 -12.96 12.54 25.74
CA GLU A 304 -13.71 13.58 25.00
C GLU A 304 -12.80 14.57 24.28
N ASN A 305 -11.67 14.92 24.90
CA ASN A 305 -10.69 15.83 24.31
C ASN A 305 -9.86 15.10 23.25
N PRO A 306 -9.99 15.48 21.96
CA PRO A 306 -9.17 14.86 20.91
C PRO A 306 -7.74 15.40 20.96
N ILE A 307 -6.83 14.65 20.37
CA ILE A 307 -5.48 15.12 20.06
C ILE A 307 -5.54 15.81 18.70
N ILE A 308 -5.48 17.14 18.69
CA ILE A 308 -5.57 17.97 17.48
C ILE A 308 -4.27 17.94 16.69
N SER A 309 -3.13 17.87 17.37
CA SER A 309 -1.81 17.86 16.77
C SER A 309 -1.58 16.56 15.97
N ASN A 310 -0.78 16.67 14.91
CA ASN A 310 -0.25 15.54 14.15
C ASN A 310 1.23 15.29 14.52
N PHE A 311 1.80 14.19 14.03
CA PHE A 311 3.20 13.87 14.31
C PHE A 311 4.18 14.80 13.61
N LYS A 312 3.81 15.42 12.48
CA LYS A 312 4.67 16.39 11.79
C LYS A 312 4.83 17.68 12.60
N GLU A 313 3.74 18.17 13.19
CA GLU A 313 3.74 19.37 14.03
C GLU A 313 4.35 19.13 15.42
N GLY A 314 4.30 17.88 15.86
CA GLY A 314 4.69 17.48 17.23
C GLY A 314 3.51 17.58 18.20
N LEU A 315 3.53 16.73 19.23
CA LEU A 315 2.52 16.69 20.28
C LEU A 315 2.90 17.57 21.45
N SER A 316 1.92 18.21 22.07
CA SER A 316 2.10 18.88 23.38
C SER A 316 2.31 17.82 24.48
N ILE A 317 2.81 18.25 25.66
CA ILE A 317 3.07 17.35 26.78
C ILE A 317 1.79 16.60 27.19
N LEU A 318 0.65 17.30 27.27
CA LEU A 318 -0.63 16.69 27.64
C LEU A 318 -1.13 15.72 26.58
N GLU A 319 -1.05 16.10 25.31
CA GLU A 319 -1.43 15.25 24.19
C GLU A 319 -0.57 13.98 24.12
N TYR A 320 0.74 14.12 24.35
CA TYR A 320 1.65 12.98 24.44
C TYR A 320 1.27 12.03 25.59
N PHE A 321 0.96 12.59 26.77
CA PHE A 321 0.56 11.79 27.92
C PHE A 321 -0.73 10.98 27.64
N ILE A 322 -1.75 11.61 27.08
CA ILE A 322 -3.00 10.94 26.69
C ILE A 322 -2.72 9.85 25.65
N SER A 323 -1.90 10.16 24.65
CA SER A 323 -1.52 9.31 23.55
C SER A 323 -0.80 8.04 24.00
N THR A 324 0.09 8.13 24.97
CA THR A 324 0.93 7.00 25.43
C THR A 324 0.13 5.95 26.23
N HIS A 325 -0.97 6.32 26.86
CA HIS A 325 -1.82 5.37 27.58
C HIS A 325 -2.28 4.21 26.69
N GLY A 326 -2.90 4.51 25.57
CA GLY A 326 -3.37 3.51 24.61
C GLY A 326 -2.23 2.81 23.86
N ALA A 327 -1.20 3.55 23.47
CA ALA A 327 -0.08 3.02 22.69
C ALA A 327 0.72 1.97 23.49
N ARG A 328 1.11 2.24 24.74
CA ARG A 328 1.82 1.28 25.59
C ARG A 328 0.99 0.02 25.87
N LYS A 329 -0.30 0.18 26.11
CA LYS A 329 -1.19 -0.97 26.29
C LYS A 329 -1.23 -1.83 25.02
N GLY A 330 -1.38 -1.22 23.85
CA GLY A 330 -1.39 -1.94 22.57
C GLY A 330 -0.10 -2.74 22.33
N LEU A 331 1.06 -2.16 22.61
CA LEU A 331 2.35 -2.83 22.50
C LEU A 331 2.46 -4.02 23.47
N ALA A 332 2.09 -3.82 24.74
CA ALA A 332 2.10 -4.87 25.76
C ALA A 332 1.14 -6.01 25.42
N ASP A 333 -0.08 -5.69 25.01
CA ASP A 333 -1.11 -6.69 24.62
C ASP A 333 -0.64 -7.51 23.42
N THR A 334 -0.01 -6.88 22.43
CA THR A 334 0.52 -7.59 21.27
C THR A 334 1.62 -8.58 21.67
N ALA A 335 2.58 -8.15 22.48
CA ALA A 335 3.67 -9.00 22.95
C ALA A 335 3.16 -10.19 23.77
N LEU A 336 2.23 -9.95 24.70
CA LEU A 336 1.64 -11.00 25.55
C LEU A 336 0.81 -12.00 24.75
N LYS A 337 -0.01 -11.52 23.81
CA LYS A 337 -0.82 -12.42 22.95
C LYS A 337 0.07 -13.28 22.05
N THR A 338 1.14 -12.72 21.48
CA THR A 338 2.10 -13.48 20.69
C THR A 338 2.79 -14.56 21.53
N ALA A 339 3.23 -14.23 22.73
CA ALA A 339 3.86 -15.20 23.66
C ALA A 339 2.88 -16.31 24.06
N ASN A 340 1.62 -15.96 24.34
CA ASN A 340 0.59 -16.94 24.74
C ASN A 340 0.20 -17.88 23.58
N SER A 341 0.14 -17.37 22.35
CA SER A 341 -0.15 -18.20 21.16
C SER A 341 1.01 -19.12 20.78
N GLY A 342 2.24 -18.69 21.01
CA GLY A 342 3.45 -19.49 20.77
C GLY A 342 3.61 -20.60 21.78
#